data_2ea238370ad7f7076e582176aa68458b
#
_entry.id   2ea238370ad7f7076e582176aa68458b
#
_cell.length_a   1.000
_cell.length_b   1.000
_cell.length_c   1.000
_cell.angle_alpha   90.00
_cell.angle_beta   90.00
_cell.angle_gamma   90.00
#
_symmetry.space_group_name_H-M   'P 1'
#
loop_
_entity.id
_entity.type
_entity.pdbx_description
1 polymer ?
#
loop_
_entity_poly.entity_id
_entity_poly.type
_entity_poly.pdbx_seq_one_letter_code
_entity_poly.pdbx_strand_id
1 'polypeptide(L)'
;MKTFYLILILNFFIGYSLAAPAPPFSGTVWVDEDIITSSDPSSFIKITPIPSDSRIMFDRRANNGSGGWVTLNPTIFSAYYLDGNAIEIQVNPEFNLNEATVKANFYGRTIGQLPKLLRVDVKTVWIHKGDEAFGGGNDNLLIHTDAAGYHGDVLEETLFHEACHTSLDSRVYGDSWSNAQTLDNQFISNYARDYPEREDVAESCALYYAVKFRPDHLSKSVANLVRETIPNRMVVFDSLGMKPVSKTDRPPSYQASARQLTLPVVKVQDKNYEVILQLTDPENLIFTLKSALETESANYVDTANYSDGLLSIPLLLVNDDTFSIEFKLIELLDGTVGFKYITHATKNLSTD
;
A
#
# COMPACT_ATOMS: atom_id res chain seq x y z
N MET A 1 -47.06 56.43 47.08
CA MET A 1 -46.15 56.13 45.97
C MET A 1 -45.20 55.05 46.47
N LYS A 2 -45.35 53.79 45.93
CA LYS A 2 -44.46 52.67 46.26
C LYS A 2 -43.51 52.52 45.06
N THR A 3 -42.26 52.79 45.28
CA THR A 3 -41.16 52.66 44.28
C THR A 3 -40.76 51.19 44.20
N PHE A 4 -40.99 50.53 43.03
CA PHE A 4 -40.50 49.19 42.74
C PHE A 4 -39.06 49.30 42.18
N TYR A 5 -38.09 48.70 42.87
CA TYR A 5 -36.74 48.48 42.34
C TYR A 5 -36.73 47.17 41.54
N LEU A 6 -36.49 47.29 40.25
CA LEU A 6 -36.25 46.15 39.36
C LEU A 6 -34.76 45.79 39.47
N ILE A 7 -34.44 44.66 40.11
CA ILE A 7 -33.09 44.12 40.16
C ILE A 7 -32.88 43.31 38.88
N LEU A 8 -32.09 43.82 37.95
CA LEU A 8 -31.62 43.13 36.75
C LEU A 8 -30.47 42.20 37.12
N ILE A 9 -30.69 40.89 37.23
CA ILE A 9 -29.63 39.88 37.43
C ILE A 9 -29.02 39.60 36.07
N LEU A 10 -27.82 40.17 35.81
CA LEU A 10 -27.00 39.87 34.63
C LEU A 10 -26.25 38.58 34.89
N ASN A 11 -26.77 37.47 34.33
CA ASN A 11 -25.99 36.21 34.32
C ASN A 11 -24.81 36.33 33.36
N PHE A 12 -23.64 36.58 33.85
CA PHE A 12 -22.39 36.40 33.13
C PHE A 12 -22.12 34.90 32.96
N PHE A 13 -22.47 34.33 31.82
CA PHE A 13 -21.90 33.04 31.41
C PHE A 13 -20.45 33.28 31.10
N ILE A 14 -19.55 32.99 32.04
CA ILE A 14 -18.12 32.83 31.78
C ILE A 14 -18.00 31.51 31.05
N GLY A 15 -17.95 31.55 29.73
CA GLY A 15 -17.59 30.42 28.90
C GLY A 15 -16.11 30.12 29.18
N TYR A 16 -15.85 29.11 29.99
CA TYR A 16 -14.50 28.52 30.06
C TYR A 16 -14.26 27.85 28.71
N SER A 17 -13.51 28.50 27.83
CA SER A 17 -12.87 27.82 26.72
C SER A 17 -11.80 26.91 27.33
N LEU A 18 -12.15 25.64 27.55
CA LEU A 18 -11.14 24.65 27.87
C LEU A 18 -10.23 24.57 26.65
N ALA A 19 -8.95 24.87 26.84
CA ALA A 19 -7.95 24.64 25.80
C ALA A 19 -8.05 23.19 25.35
N ALA A 20 -7.97 22.96 24.02
CA ALA A 20 -7.96 21.61 23.48
C ALA A 20 -6.87 20.77 24.18
N PRO A 21 -7.14 19.49 24.47
CA PRO A 21 -6.15 18.62 25.08
C PRO A 21 -4.86 18.58 24.24
N ALA A 22 -3.72 18.39 24.89
CA ALA A 22 -2.46 18.20 24.17
C ALA A 22 -2.52 16.91 23.33
N PRO A 23 -2.02 16.94 22.09
CA PRO A 23 -1.94 15.74 21.27
C PRO A 23 -1.16 14.62 21.95
N PRO A 24 -1.59 13.35 21.82
CA PRO A 24 -0.94 12.22 22.48
C PRO A 24 0.45 11.87 21.91
N PHE A 25 0.70 12.20 20.65
CA PHE A 25 1.96 11.86 19.97
C PHE A 25 2.67 13.11 19.45
N SER A 26 3.99 13.01 19.23
CA SER A 26 4.76 14.07 18.54
C SER A 26 4.55 14.02 17.05
N GLY A 27 4.62 12.84 16.46
CA GLY A 27 4.32 12.44 15.10
C GLY A 27 3.93 10.96 15.12
N THR A 28 3.30 10.45 14.07
CA THR A 28 2.67 9.14 14.09
C THR A 28 3.45 8.02 13.41
N VAL A 29 4.39 8.32 12.55
CA VAL A 29 5.21 7.33 11.81
C VAL A 29 5.92 6.35 12.76
N TRP A 30 6.34 6.81 13.94
CA TRP A 30 7.07 6.01 14.94
C TRP A 30 6.21 5.52 16.12
N VAL A 31 4.88 5.56 16.01
CA VAL A 31 4.00 5.09 17.10
C VAL A 31 3.97 3.57 17.19
N ASP A 32 4.00 2.92 16.04
CA ASP A 32 4.10 1.47 15.91
C ASP A 32 4.82 1.13 14.60
N GLU A 33 5.90 0.37 14.71
CA GLU A 33 6.81 0.04 13.60
C GLU A 33 6.36 -1.20 12.81
N ASP A 34 5.29 -1.86 13.25
CA ASP A 34 4.82 -3.13 12.72
C ASP A 34 3.38 -3.06 12.17
N ILE A 35 2.87 -1.87 11.84
CA ILE A 35 1.54 -1.73 11.21
C ILE A 35 1.52 -2.47 9.86
N ILE A 36 2.57 -2.30 9.07
CA ILE A 36 2.87 -3.07 7.87
C ILE A 36 4.33 -3.53 7.98
N THR A 37 4.60 -4.78 7.69
CA THR A 37 5.94 -5.36 7.75
C THR A 37 6.41 -5.82 6.37
N SER A 38 7.71 -5.98 6.19
CA SER A 38 8.30 -6.50 4.95
C SER A 38 7.80 -7.91 4.56
N SER A 39 7.20 -8.65 5.50
CA SER A 39 6.58 -9.97 5.30
C SER A 39 5.13 -9.92 4.83
N ASP A 40 4.49 -8.75 4.92
CA ASP A 40 3.09 -8.60 4.48
C ASP A 40 2.94 -8.81 2.97
N PRO A 41 1.75 -9.24 2.53
CA PRO A 41 1.44 -9.42 1.11
C PRO A 41 1.68 -8.16 0.31
N SER A 42 2.16 -8.32 -0.91
CA SER A 42 2.35 -7.23 -1.85
C SER A 42 1.65 -7.55 -3.17
N SER A 43 0.90 -6.60 -3.68
CA SER A 43 0.28 -6.66 -5.01
C SER A 43 1.29 -6.46 -6.15
N PHE A 44 2.54 -6.16 -5.84
CA PHE A 44 3.61 -5.97 -6.83
C PHE A 44 3.85 -7.24 -7.64
N ILE A 45 3.92 -7.08 -8.97
CA ILE A 45 4.20 -8.18 -9.91
C ILE A 45 5.68 -8.15 -10.28
N LYS A 46 6.12 -7.06 -10.94
CA LYS A 46 7.49 -6.87 -11.44
C LYS A 46 7.75 -5.43 -11.82
N ILE A 47 9.01 -5.11 -12.09
CA ILE A 47 9.38 -3.93 -12.86
C ILE A 47 9.71 -4.32 -14.30
N THR A 48 9.56 -3.38 -15.25
CA THR A 48 10.04 -3.49 -16.62
C THR A 48 10.83 -2.23 -16.95
N PRO A 49 12.09 -2.34 -17.41
CA PRO A 49 12.83 -1.19 -17.88
C PRO A 49 12.10 -0.51 -19.05
N ILE A 50 12.05 0.80 -19.02
CA ILE A 50 11.57 1.62 -20.15
C ILE A 50 12.69 2.53 -20.63
N PRO A 51 12.67 3.01 -21.90
CA PRO A 51 13.72 3.87 -22.41
C PRO A 51 13.95 5.07 -21.50
N SER A 52 15.22 5.30 -21.14
CA SER A 52 15.61 6.47 -20.36
C SER A 52 15.37 7.74 -21.19
N ASP A 53 14.76 8.72 -20.55
CA ASP A 53 14.51 10.03 -21.14
C ASP A 53 14.66 11.09 -20.03
N SER A 54 14.76 12.34 -20.41
CA SER A 54 14.87 13.46 -19.48
C SER A 54 13.62 13.56 -18.60
N ARG A 55 13.83 13.69 -17.29
CA ARG A 55 12.77 13.90 -16.30
C ARG A 55 13.10 15.07 -15.40
N ILE A 56 12.07 15.77 -14.96
CA ILE A 56 12.18 16.79 -13.93
C ILE A 56 11.80 16.13 -12.60
N MET A 57 12.75 16.08 -11.68
CA MET A 57 12.59 15.45 -10.37
C MET A 57 12.85 16.49 -9.29
N PHE A 58 12.17 16.39 -8.15
CA PHE A 58 12.50 17.19 -6.98
C PHE A 58 13.57 16.47 -6.15
N ASP A 59 14.64 17.18 -5.81
CA ASP A 59 15.73 16.67 -4.96
C ASP A 59 15.89 17.60 -3.76
N ARG A 60 15.71 17.08 -2.54
CA ARG A 60 15.84 17.88 -1.31
C ARG A 60 17.27 18.35 -1.08
N ARG A 61 18.29 17.71 -1.68
CA ARG A 61 19.70 18.10 -1.63
C ARG A 61 20.03 19.30 -2.51
N ALA A 62 19.21 19.58 -3.53
CA ALA A 62 19.43 20.67 -4.44
C ALA A 62 19.43 22.03 -3.70
N ASN A 63 20.05 23.05 -4.33
CA ASN A 63 20.12 24.40 -3.79
C ASN A 63 20.70 24.45 -2.35
N ASN A 64 21.78 23.73 -2.11
CA ASN A 64 22.46 23.65 -0.81
C ASN A 64 21.54 23.12 0.33
N GLY A 65 20.72 22.12 0.02
CA GLY A 65 19.82 21.48 0.99
C GLY A 65 18.48 22.21 1.19
N SER A 66 18.18 23.24 0.39
CA SER A 66 16.87 23.90 0.41
C SER A 66 15.82 23.21 -0.45
N GLY A 67 16.24 22.19 -1.19
CA GLY A 67 15.42 21.49 -2.17
C GLY A 67 15.27 22.27 -3.49
N GLY A 68 15.02 21.51 -4.56
CA GLY A 68 14.80 22.12 -5.86
C GLY A 68 14.52 21.11 -6.97
N TRP A 69 13.95 21.63 -8.04
CA TRP A 69 13.68 20.86 -9.24
C TRP A 69 14.97 20.70 -10.06
N VAL A 70 15.31 19.47 -10.40
CA VAL A 70 16.49 19.13 -11.19
C VAL A 70 16.06 18.35 -12.44
N THR A 71 16.73 18.61 -13.56
CA THR A 71 16.54 17.88 -14.81
C THR A 71 17.60 16.80 -14.90
N LEU A 72 17.18 15.53 -14.93
CA LEU A 72 18.06 14.36 -14.93
C LEU A 72 17.68 13.40 -16.07
N ASN A 73 18.58 12.47 -16.37
CA ASN A 73 18.30 11.30 -17.21
C ASN A 73 18.32 10.05 -16.32
N PRO A 74 17.23 9.78 -15.57
CA PRO A 74 17.18 8.67 -14.63
C PRO A 74 17.15 7.32 -15.35
N THR A 75 17.51 6.25 -14.64
CA THR A 75 17.09 4.91 -15.03
C THR A 75 15.60 4.77 -14.72
N ILE A 76 14.79 4.39 -15.70
CA ILE A 76 13.33 4.40 -15.57
C ILE A 76 12.78 2.97 -15.68
N PHE A 77 11.84 2.66 -14.80
CA PHE A 77 11.12 1.40 -14.80
C PHE A 77 9.61 1.66 -14.69
N SER A 78 8.81 0.78 -15.29
CA SER A 78 7.39 0.65 -14.97
C SER A 78 7.22 -0.47 -13.96
N ALA A 79 6.67 -0.17 -12.78
CA ALA A 79 6.30 -1.13 -11.76
C ALA A 79 4.82 -1.50 -11.92
N TYR A 80 4.51 -2.79 -12.06
CA TYR A 80 3.16 -3.31 -12.28
C TYR A 80 2.60 -3.96 -11.04
N TYR A 81 1.30 -3.78 -10.83
CA TYR A 81 0.57 -4.29 -9.67
C TYR A 81 -0.66 -5.09 -10.11
N LEU A 82 -1.08 -6.07 -9.30
CA LEU A 82 -2.20 -6.98 -9.60
C LEU A 82 -3.54 -6.27 -9.84
N ASP A 83 -3.73 -5.11 -9.26
CA ASP A 83 -4.96 -4.32 -9.40
C ASP A 83 -5.00 -3.44 -10.67
N GLY A 84 -4.05 -3.67 -11.58
CA GLY A 84 -3.92 -2.95 -12.85
C GLY A 84 -3.21 -1.62 -12.75
N ASN A 85 -2.81 -1.19 -11.55
CA ASN A 85 -2.03 0.03 -11.40
C ASN A 85 -0.61 -0.16 -11.95
N ALA A 86 -0.06 0.88 -12.55
CA ALA A 86 1.34 0.94 -12.97
C ALA A 86 1.95 2.27 -12.51
N ILE A 87 3.16 2.20 -11.97
CA ILE A 87 3.88 3.36 -11.41
C ILE A 87 5.22 3.48 -12.10
N GLU A 88 5.55 4.67 -12.61
CA GLU A 88 6.88 4.96 -13.15
C GLU A 88 7.88 5.19 -12.02
N ILE A 89 8.90 4.35 -11.90
CA ILE A 89 9.99 4.50 -10.93
C ILE A 89 11.18 5.14 -11.64
N GLN A 90 11.58 6.30 -11.20
CA GLN A 90 12.68 7.10 -11.73
C GLN A 90 13.84 7.08 -10.73
N VAL A 91 14.91 6.37 -11.07
CA VAL A 91 16.08 6.26 -10.20
C VAL A 91 17.17 7.20 -10.68
N ASN A 92 17.61 8.08 -9.81
CA ASN A 92 18.64 9.09 -10.09
C ASN A 92 19.89 8.44 -10.73
N PRO A 93 20.49 9.04 -11.77
CA PRO A 93 21.65 8.48 -12.47
C PRO A 93 22.93 8.35 -11.60
N GLU A 94 22.89 8.80 -10.36
CA GLU A 94 23.95 8.53 -9.37
C GLU A 94 24.04 7.04 -8.96
N PHE A 95 23.02 6.24 -9.26
CA PHE A 95 23.02 4.78 -9.14
C PHE A 95 23.39 4.14 -10.48
N ASN A 96 24.23 3.11 -10.47
CA ASN A 96 24.42 2.29 -11.66
C ASN A 96 23.17 1.43 -11.96
N LEU A 97 23.11 0.83 -13.15
CA LEU A 97 21.93 0.08 -13.60
C LEU A 97 21.54 -1.06 -12.64
N ASN A 98 22.52 -1.79 -12.10
CA ASN A 98 22.24 -2.89 -11.18
C ASN A 98 21.66 -2.36 -9.85
N GLU A 99 22.27 -1.33 -9.28
CA GLU A 99 21.78 -0.67 -8.07
C GLU A 99 20.35 -0.10 -8.30
N ALA A 100 20.13 0.57 -9.44
CA ALA A 100 18.84 1.12 -9.82
C ALA A 100 17.77 0.02 -9.90
N THR A 101 18.09 -1.12 -10.53
CA THR A 101 17.19 -2.28 -10.63
C THR A 101 16.83 -2.83 -9.25
N VAL A 102 17.82 -2.99 -8.36
CA VAL A 102 17.60 -3.47 -6.99
C VAL A 102 16.69 -2.50 -6.21
N LYS A 103 16.96 -1.18 -6.29
CA LYS A 103 16.16 -0.17 -5.61
C LYS A 103 14.73 -0.12 -6.16
N ALA A 104 14.55 -0.16 -7.47
CA ALA A 104 13.23 -0.14 -8.10
C ALA A 104 12.39 -1.36 -7.72
N ASN A 105 12.97 -2.56 -7.67
CA ASN A 105 12.28 -3.77 -7.19
C ASN A 105 11.91 -3.65 -5.71
N PHE A 106 12.86 -3.22 -4.88
CA PHE A 106 12.65 -3.10 -3.44
C PHE A 106 11.50 -2.15 -3.10
N TYR A 107 11.58 -0.90 -3.57
CA TYR A 107 10.53 0.08 -3.28
C TYR A 107 9.23 -0.22 -4.02
N GLY A 108 9.29 -0.77 -5.25
CA GLY A 108 8.10 -1.23 -5.96
C GLY A 108 7.33 -2.28 -5.17
N ARG A 109 8.04 -3.26 -4.56
CA ARG A 109 7.44 -4.26 -3.69
C ARG A 109 6.86 -3.64 -2.40
N THR A 110 7.59 -2.77 -1.73
CA THR A 110 7.11 -2.12 -0.48
C THR A 110 5.87 -1.26 -0.75
N ILE A 111 5.87 -0.48 -1.84
CA ILE A 111 4.69 0.29 -2.26
C ILE A 111 3.51 -0.65 -2.56
N GLY A 112 3.76 -1.85 -3.10
CA GLY A 112 2.74 -2.85 -3.35
C GLY A 112 2.06 -3.42 -2.09
N GLN A 113 2.63 -3.21 -0.90
CA GLN A 113 2.05 -3.57 0.39
C GLN A 113 1.03 -2.54 0.90
N LEU A 114 1.06 -1.33 0.34
CA LEU A 114 0.10 -0.28 0.68
C LEU A 114 -1.28 -0.59 0.09
N PRO A 115 -2.38 -0.21 0.76
CA PRO A 115 -3.73 -0.28 0.21
C PRO A 115 -3.84 0.34 -1.19
N LYS A 116 -4.65 -0.26 -2.07
CA LYS A 116 -4.87 0.28 -3.43
C LYS A 116 -5.25 1.76 -3.40
N LEU A 117 -6.08 2.18 -2.46
CA LEU A 117 -6.53 3.57 -2.31
C LEU A 117 -5.36 4.55 -2.15
N LEU A 118 -4.27 4.12 -1.53
CA LEU A 118 -3.08 4.96 -1.32
C LEU A 118 -2.11 4.95 -2.52
N ARG A 119 -2.28 3.99 -3.45
CA ARG A 119 -1.41 3.86 -4.64
C ARG A 119 -2.02 4.44 -5.91
N VAL A 120 -3.36 4.65 -5.92
CA VAL A 120 -4.10 4.96 -7.15
C VAL A 120 -3.67 6.28 -7.79
N ASP A 121 -3.23 7.24 -7.01
CA ASP A 121 -2.76 8.54 -7.49
C ASP A 121 -1.22 8.66 -7.51
N VAL A 122 -0.49 7.62 -7.09
CA VAL A 122 0.96 7.58 -7.24
C VAL A 122 1.29 7.25 -8.69
N LYS A 123 1.70 8.25 -9.46
CA LYS A 123 2.10 8.08 -10.87
C LYS A 123 3.61 7.88 -11.00
N THR A 124 4.37 8.52 -10.12
CA THR A 124 5.83 8.48 -10.15
C THR A 124 6.43 8.22 -8.78
N VAL A 125 7.61 7.61 -8.76
CA VAL A 125 8.45 7.48 -7.56
C VAL A 125 9.83 7.98 -7.92
N TRP A 126 10.35 8.95 -7.18
CA TRP A 126 11.72 9.45 -7.34
C TRP A 126 12.62 8.85 -6.28
N ILE A 127 13.72 8.27 -6.71
CA ILE A 127 14.70 7.61 -5.83
C ILE A 127 16.05 8.30 -5.98
N HIS A 128 16.50 8.94 -4.91
CA HIS A 128 17.80 9.62 -4.79
C HIS A 128 18.65 8.97 -3.70
N LYS A 129 19.96 9.18 -3.73
CA LYS A 129 20.82 9.01 -2.55
C LYS A 129 20.55 10.14 -1.56
N GLY A 130 21.18 10.06 -0.38
CA GLY A 130 21.11 11.08 0.64
C GLY A 130 20.21 10.71 1.80
N ASP A 131 20.32 11.49 2.87
CA ASP A 131 19.68 11.25 4.17
C ASP A 131 18.51 12.22 4.45
N GLU A 132 18.03 12.89 3.40
CA GLU A 132 16.88 13.77 3.52
C GLU A 132 15.57 12.99 3.72
N ALA A 133 14.59 13.68 4.29
CA ALA A 133 13.26 13.12 4.53
C ALA A 133 12.58 12.67 3.23
N PHE A 134 11.71 11.67 3.33
CA PHE A 134 10.81 11.29 2.25
C PHE A 134 9.77 12.38 1.98
N GLY A 135 8.97 12.20 0.94
CA GLY A 135 7.92 13.14 0.57
C GLY A 135 6.83 12.49 -0.24
N GLY A 136 5.60 13.00 -0.06
CA GLY A 136 4.42 12.63 -0.84
C GLY A 136 3.71 13.86 -1.39
N GLY A 137 2.76 13.63 -2.30
CA GLY A 137 1.98 14.67 -2.96
C GLY A 137 2.32 14.84 -4.43
N ASN A 138 1.50 15.61 -5.16
CA ASN A 138 1.68 15.88 -6.59
C ASN A 138 1.87 14.59 -7.44
N ASP A 139 1.05 13.58 -7.18
CA ASP A 139 1.10 12.27 -7.84
C ASP A 139 2.46 11.52 -7.69
N ASN A 140 3.23 11.82 -6.64
CA ASN A 140 4.60 11.34 -6.48
C ASN A 140 4.91 10.85 -5.07
N LEU A 141 5.87 9.92 -4.99
CA LEU A 141 6.60 9.59 -3.77
C LEU A 141 8.08 9.91 -3.96
N LEU A 142 8.66 10.67 -3.04
CA LEU A 142 10.08 11.04 -3.01
C LEU A 142 10.81 10.21 -1.95
N ILE A 143 11.90 9.56 -2.34
CA ILE A 143 12.68 8.66 -1.50
C ILE A 143 14.16 9.09 -1.53
N HIS A 144 14.76 9.24 -0.35
CA HIS A 144 16.19 9.38 -0.15
C HIS A 144 16.74 8.14 0.56
N THR A 145 17.61 7.37 -0.11
CA THR A 145 17.93 5.98 0.28
C THR A 145 18.81 5.82 1.51
N ASP A 146 19.42 6.89 2.00
CA ASP A 146 20.35 6.88 3.13
C ASP A 146 19.71 7.48 4.40
N ALA A 147 18.44 7.89 4.32
CA ALA A 147 17.67 8.49 5.41
C ALA A 147 17.32 7.45 6.49
N ALA A 148 18.27 7.14 7.37
CA ALA A 148 18.18 6.06 8.35
C ALA A 148 16.94 6.16 9.28
N GLY A 149 16.43 7.38 9.53
CA GLY A 149 15.20 7.59 10.32
C GLY A 149 13.90 7.20 9.62
N TYR A 150 13.94 6.87 8.32
CA TYR A 150 12.79 6.51 7.48
C TYR A 150 12.94 5.13 6.85
N HIS A 151 13.92 4.35 7.31
CA HIS A 151 14.20 2.99 6.86
C HIS A 151 14.20 2.02 8.05
N GLY A 152 14.46 0.75 7.78
CA GLY A 152 14.36 -0.31 8.79
C GLY A 152 12.89 -0.56 9.12
N ASP A 153 12.57 -0.63 10.37
CA ASP A 153 11.25 -1.07 10.87
C ASP A 153 10.13 -0.03 10.64
N VAL A 154 10.43 1.22 10.24
CA VAL A 154 9.45 2.28 9.95
C VAL A 154 9.30 2.63 8.47
N LEU A 155 9.91 1.86 7.58
CA LEU A 155 9.91 2.18 6.14
C LEU A 155 8.50 2.11 5.55
N GLU A 156 7.76 1.08 5.87
CA GLU A 156 6.41 0.84 5.39
C GLU A 156 5.45 1.93 5.88
N GLU A 157 5.55 2.32 7.15
CA GLU A 157 4.76 3.39 7.78
C GLU A 157 5.10 4.75 7.17
N THR A 158 6.39 5.00 6.89
CA THR A 158 6.83 6.24 6.22
C THR A 158 6.22 6.32 4.81
N LEU A 159 6.33 5.26 4.01
CA LEU A 159 5.72 5.23 2.67
C LEU A 159 4.19 5.30 2.74
N PHE A 160 3.58 4.73 3.78
CA PHE A 160 2.15 4.85 4.02
C PHE A 160 1.75 6.31 4.26
N HIS A 161 2.46 7.02 5.14
CA HIS A 161 2.25 8.45 5.42
C HIS A 161 2.36 9.29 4.14
N GLU A 162 3.43 9.12 3.36
CA GLU A 162 3.65 9.88 2.12
C GLU A 162 2.61 9.54 1.04
N ALA A 163 2.17 8.29 0.99
CA ALA A 163 1.10 7.89 0.07
C ALA A 163 -0.28 8.45 0.48
N CYS A 164 -0.52 8.68 1.79
CA CYS A 164 -1.71 9.40 2.24
C CYS A 164 -1.70 10.85 1.73
N HIS A 165 -0.58 11.56 1.78
CA HIS A 165 -0.47 12.87 1.14
C HIS A 165 -0.80 12.80 -0.35
N THR A 166 -0.21 11.85 -1.06
CA THR A 166 -0.36 11.73 -2.51
C THR A 166 -1.79 11.42 -2.94
N SER A 167 -2.46 10.51 -2.23
CA SER A 167 -3.75 9.97 -2.69
C SER A 167 -4.95 10.47 -1.88
N LEU A 168 -4.78 10.99 -0.67
CA LEU A 168 -5.91 11.36 0.16
C LEU A 168 -6.07 12.86 0.38
N ASP A 169 -5.00 13.66 0.39
CA ASP A 169 -5.12 15.09 0.70
C ASP A 169 -6.17 15.77 -0.18
N SER A 170 -6.09 15.61 -1.50
CA SER A 170 -7.04 16.21 -2.44
C SER A 170 -8.48 15.66 -2.32
N ARG A 171 -8.65 14.47 -1.75
CA ARG A 171 -9.95 13.80 -1.59
C ARG A 171 -10.62 14.10 -0.27
N VAL A 172 -9.81 14.37 0.75
CA VAL A 172 -10.23 14.42 2.16
C VAL A 172 -10.31 15.85 2.67
N TYR A 173 -9.31 16.71 2.37
CA TYR A 173 -9.35 18.10 2.81
C TYR A 173 -10.55 18.84 2.20
N GLY A 174 -11.39 19.39 3.09
CA GLY A 174 -12.61 20.09 2.76
C GLY A 174 -13.56 20.15 3.96
N ASP A 175 -14.83 20.52 3.73
CA ASP A 175 -15.79 20.76 4.80
C ASP A 175 -15.99 19.55 5.72
N SER A 176 -16.03 18.34 5.17
CA SER A 176 -16.20 17.11 5.97
C SER A 176 -15.04 16.89 6.94
N TRP A 177 -13.80 17.12 6.48
CA TRP A 177 -12.62 17.00 7.33
C TRP A 177 -12.56 18.09 8.39
N SER A 178 -12.77 19.34 7.99
CA SER A 178 -12.77 20.50 8.89
C SER A 178 -13.85 20.39 9.97
N ASN A 179 -15.03 19.86 9.61
CA ASN A 179 -16.07 19.56 10.59
C ASN A 179 -15.66 18.43 11.55
N ALA A 180 -15.03 17.36 11.05
CA ALA A 180 -14.52 16.28 11.88
C ALA A 180 -13.42 16.77 12.84
N GLN A 181 -12.49 17.61 12.37
CA GLN A 181 -11.49 18.27 13.22
C GLN A 181 -12.13 19.07 14.35
N THR A 182 -13.17 19.85 14.01
CA THR A 182 -13.91 20.68 14.99
C THR A 182 -14.63 19.83 16.02
N LEU A 183 -15.28 18.73 15.59
CA LEU A 183 -15.99 17.82 16.47
C LEU A 183 -15.07 17.02 17.38
N ASP A 184 -13.91 16.58 16.87
CA ASP A 184 -12.89 15.90 17.67
C ASP A 184 -12.26 16.85 18.69
N ASN A 185 -12.17 18.15 18.37
CA ASN A 185 -11.54 19.19 19.20
C ASN A 185 -10.14 18.80 19.75
N GLN A 186 -9.44 17.95 19.04
CA GLN A 186 -8.13 17.42 19.38
C GLN A 186 -7.39 16.95 18.12
N PHE A 187 -6.07 16.84 18.17
CA PHE A 187 -5.24 16.28 17.11
C PHE A 187 -4.51 15.03 17.60
N ILE A 188 -4.23 14.13 16.65
CA ILE A 188 -3.53 12.87 16.97
C ILE A 188 -2.06 13.08 17.30
N SER A 189 -1.43 14.13 16.73
CA SER A 189 -0.03 14.46 16.98
C SER A 189 0.20 15.97 17.05
N ASN A 190 1.34 16.36 17.63
CA ASN A 190 1.78 17.76 17.59
C ASN A 190 1.97 18.23 16.13
N TYR A 191 2.48 17.34 15.25
CA TYR A 191 2.73 17.70 13.87
C TYR A 191 1.42 17.94 13.11
N ALA A 192 0.39 17.13 13.34
CA ALA A 192 -0.97 17.36 12.80
C ALA A 192 -1.57 18.67 13.31
N ARG A 193 -1.40 19.01 14.61
CA ARG A 193 -1.91 20.24 15.19
C ARG A 193 -1.22 21.49 14.61
N ASP A 194 0.09 21.41 14.44
CA ASP A 194 0.90 22.54 13.99
C ASP A 194 0.72 22.81 12.48
N TYR A 195 0.28 21.79 11.71
CA TYR A 195 0.02 21.86 10.27
C TYR A 195 -1.33 21.21 9.89
N PRO A 196 -2.47 21.70 10.42
CA PRO A 196 -3.77 20.99 10.33
C PRO A 196 -4.34 20.88 8.91
N GLU A 197 -3.91 21.74 7.99
CA GLU A 197 -4.38 21.73 6.58
C GLU A 197 -3.40 20.98 5.66
N ARG A 198 -2.34 20.39 6.21
CA ARG A 198 -1.32 19.69 5.43
C ARG A 198 -1.00 18.31 5.96
N GLU A 199 -0.84 18.16 7.29
CA GLU A 199 -0.30 16.94 7.89
C GLU A 199 -1.37 16.09 8.61
N ASP A 200 -2.50 16.68 8.99
CA ASP A 200 -3.47 15.98 9.84
C ASP A 200 -4.12 14.74 9.18
N VAL A 201 -4.30 14.77 7.84
CA VAL A 201 -4.78 13.59 7.11
C VAL A 201 -3.75 12.46 7.15
N ALA A 202 -2.50 12.74 6.79
CA ALA A 202 -1.44 11.75 6.74
C ALA A 202 -1.10 11.20 8.14
N GLU A 203 -0.98 12.08 9.15
CA GLU A 203 -0.76 11.72 10.55
C GLU A 203 -1.88 10.84 11.13
N SER A 204 -3.13 11.07 10.74
CA SER A 204 -4.27 10.27 11.20
C SER A 204 -4.45 8.96 10.46
N CYS A 205 -3.99 8.87 9.21
CA CYS A 205 -4.28 7.81 8.25
C CYS A 205 -3.68 6.46 8.66
N ALA A 206 -2.39 6.41 9.01
CA ALA A 206 -1.72 5.16 9.38
C ALA A 206 -2.32 4.56 10.67
N LEU A 207 -2.59 5.40 11.68
CA LEU A 207 -3.21 4.94 12.93
C LEU A 207 -4.67 4.53 12.74
N TYR A 208 -5.43 5.21 11.87
CA TYR A 208 -6.76 4.73 11.46
C TYR A 208 -6.66 3.33 10.85
N TYR A 209 -5.73 3.13 9.91
CA TYR A 209 -5.52 1.84 9.25
C TYR A 209 -5.16 0.74 10.27
N ALA A 210 -4.26 1.03 11.20
CA ALA A 210 -3.88 0.10 12.25
C ALA A 210 -5.08 -0.29 13.13
N VAL A 211 -5.84 0.68 13.61
CA VAL A 211 -7.02 0.45 14.44
C VAL A 211 -8.11 -0.36 13.74
N LYS A 212 -8.26 -0.15 12.42
CA LYS A 212 -9.34 -0.74 11.62
C LYS A 212 -8.99 -2.13 11.11
N PHE A 213 -7.77 -2.31 10.62
CA PHE A 213 -7.39 -3.49 9.82
C PHE A 213 -6.25 -4.31 10.43
N ARG A 214 -5.51 -3.75 11.38
CA ARG A 214 -4.35 -4.39 12.03
C ARG A 214 -4.44 -4.33 13.57
N PRO A 215 -5.60 -4.70 14.16
CA PRO A 215 -5.79 -4.57 15.61
C PRO A 215 -4.88 -5.48 16.44
N ASP A 216 -4.27 -6.48 15.83
CA ASP A 216 -3.27 -7.40 16.38
C ASP A 216 -1.85 -6.81 16.43
N HIS A 217 -1.58 -5.78 15.62
CA HIS A 217 -0.30 -5.08 15.53
C HIS A 217 -0.24 -3.83 16.41
N LEU A 218 -1.36 -3.40 16.96
CA LEU A 218 -1.43 -2.19 17.78
C LEU A 218 -1.81 -2.53 19.22
N SER A 219 -1.13 -1.93 20.19
CA SER A 219 -1.51 -2.14 21.59
C SER A 219 -2.93 -1.62 21.86
N LYS A 220 -3.67 -2.31 22.73
CA LYS A 220 -5.06 -1.92 23.08
C LYS A 220 -5.14 -0.49 23.64
N SER A 221 -4.11 -0.04 24.37
CA SER A 221 -4.05 1.31 24.91
C SER A 221 -3.92 2.35 23.82
N VAL A 222 -3.04 2.11 22.83
CA VAL A 222 -2.87 3.00 21.67
C VAL A 222 -4.13 2.99 20.80
N ALA A 223 -4.71 1.81 20.53
CA ALA A 223 -5.94 1.72 19.73
C ALA A 223 -7.11 2.47 20.38
N ASN A 224 -7.27 2.42 21.69
CA ASN A 224 -8.30 3.17 22.39
C ASN A 224 -8.02 4.67 22.35
N LEU A 225 -6.76 5.06 22.60
CA LEU A 225 -6.35 6.47 22.54
C LEU A 225 -6.64 7.09 21.16
N VAL A 226 -6.36 6.38 20.07
CA VAL A 226 -6.69 6.83 18.70
C VAL A 226 -8.21 7.01 18.53
N ARG A 227 -9.01 6.01 18.96
CA ARG A 227 -10.49 6.09 18.86
C ARG A 227 -11.08 7.23 19.69
N GLU A 228 -10.48 7.57 20.83
CA GLU A 228 -10.92 8.65 21.68
C GLU A 228 -10.49 10.02 21.14
N THR A 229 -9.32 10.07 20.46
CA THR A 229 -8.74 11.33 19.98
C THR A 229 -9.35 11.82 18.67
N ILE A 230 -9.58 10.92 17.70
CA ILE A 230 -10.01 11.29 16.33
C ILE A 230 -11.26 10.52 15.85
N PRO A 231 -12.30 10.35 16.68
CA PRO A 231 -13.45 9.51 16.32
C PRO A 231 -14.18 9.97 15.05
N ASN A 232 -14.32 11.29 14.84
CA ASN A 232 -15.04 11.84 13.69
C ASN A 232 -14.19 11.77 12.41
N ARG A 233 -12.86 11.96 12.51
CA ARG A 233 -11.94 11.73 11.38
C ARG A 233 -11.95 10.27 10.93
N MET A 234 -12.06 9.32 11.87
CA MET A 234 -12.18 7.90 11.55
C MET A 234 -13.43 7.61 10.71
N VAL A 235 -14.56 8.29 10.98
CA VAL A 235 -15.77 8.19 10.15
C VAL A 235 -15.54 8.70 8.73
N VAL A 236 -14.76 9.78 8.56
CA VAL A 236 -14.38 10.25 7.22
C VAL A 236 -13.57 9.19 6.48
N PHE A 237 -12.55 8.61 7.11
CA PHE A 237 -11.78 7.51 6.50
C PHE A 237 -12.63 6.28 6.18
N ASP A 238 -13.58 5.91 7.04
CA ASP A 238 -14.51 4.80 6.78
C ASP A 238 -15.28 5.00 5.47
N SER A 239 -15.63 6.24 5.14
CA SER A 239 -16.35 6.57 3.91
C SER A 239 -15.54 6.39 2.62
N LEU A 240 -14.21 6.33 2.71
CA LEU A 240 -13.32 6.19 1.56
C LEU A 240 -13.22 4.75 1.04
N GLY A 241 -13.70 3.76 1.80
CA GLY A 241 -13.68 2.36 1.40
C GLY A 241 -12.27 1.76 1.31
N MET A 242 -11.32 2.24 2.10
CA MET A 242 -9.99 1.66 2.18
C MET A 242 -10.07 0.17 2.53
N LYS A 243 -9.24 -0.64 1.87
CA LYS A 243 -9.10 -2.07 2.13
C LYS A 243 -7.63 -2.43 2.30
N PRO A 244 -7.31 -3.31 3.24
CA PRO A 244 -5.95 -3.82 3.38
C PRO A 244 -5.57 -4.66 2.15
N VAL A 245 -4.28 -4.78 1.89
CA VAL A 245 -3.74 -5.80 0.98
C VAL A 245 -3.90 -7.14 1.68
N SER A 246 -4.63 -8.05 1.05
CA SER A 246 -4.87 -9.37 1.63
C SER A 246 -3.78 -10.36 1.22
N LYS A 247 -3.64 -11.45 1.97
CA LYS A 247 -2.71 -12.55 1.61
C LYS A 247 -3.01 -13.17 0.23
N THR A 248 -4.20 -12.93 -0.31
CA THR A 248 -4.60 -13.35 -1.65
C THR A 248 -4.15 -12.36 -2.74
N ASP A 249 -3.78 -11.13 -2.38
CA ASP A 249 -3.34 -10.09 -3.31
C ASP A 249 -1.84 -10.22 -3.62
N ARG A 250 -1.41 -11.41 -4.01
CA ARG A 250 -0.06 -11.72 -4.48
C ARG A 250 -0.14 -12.48 -5.81
N PRO A 251 0.86 -12.32 -6.71
CA PRO A 251 0.81 -13.00 -7.99
C PRO A 251 0.95 -14.52 -7.85
N PRO A 252 0.22 -15.31 -8.64
CA PRO A 252 0.55 -16.71 -8.86
C PRO A 252 2.01 -16.85 -9.28
N SER A 253 2.73 -17.81 -8.71
CA SER A 253 4.16 -17.95 -8.93
C SER A 253 4.62 -19.39 -8.99
N TYR A 254 5.64 -19.65 -9.82
CA TYR A 254 6.34 -20.94 -9.86
C TYR A 254 7.73 -20.81 -9.27
N GLN A 255 8.01 -21.58 -8.24
CA GLN A 255 9.32 -21.65 -7.60
C GLN A 255 10.08 -22.88 -8.11
N ALA A 256 11.06 -22.68 -8.98
CA ALA A 256 11.79 -23.77 -9.63
C ALA A 256 12.58 -24.66 -8.64
N SER A 257 13.19 -24.07 -7.60
CA SER A 257 13.94 -24.80 -6.58
C SER A 257 13.09 -25.79 -5.78
N ALA A 258 11.85 -25.40 -5.49
CA ALA A 258 10.87 -26.23 -4.79
C ALA A 258 9.99 -27.07 -5.76
N ARG A 259 10.07 -26.79 -7.06
CA ARG A 259 9.19 -27.34 -8.09
C ARG A 259 7.70 -27.15 -7.75
N GLN A 260 7.35 -25.99 -7.19
CA GLN A 260 6.01 -25.70 -6.73
C GLN A 260 5.41 -24.53 -7.50
N LEU A 261 4.13 -24.72 -7.85
CA LEU A 261 3.27 -23.67 -8.38
C LEU A 261 2.28 -23.27 -7.27
N THR A 262 2.37 -22.02 -6.83
CA THR A 262 1.48 -21.45 -5.82
C THR A 262 0.47 -20.53 -6.49
N LEU A 263 -0.80 -20.83 -6.29
CA LEU A 263 -1.94 -20.08 -6.79
C LEU A 263 -2.69 -19.52 -5.57
N PRO A 264 -2.53 -18.23 -5.25
CA PRO A 264 -3.15 -17.63 -4.07
C PRO A 264 -4.68 -17.70 -4.10
N VAL A 265 -5.26 -17.63 -5.29
CA VAL A 265 -6.69 -17.78 -5.50
C VAL A 265 -6.96 -18.57 -6.77
N VAL A 266 -7.66 -19.68 -6.62
CA VAL A 266 -8.29 -20.44 -7.71
C VAL A 266 -9.78 -20.44 -7.46
N LYS A 267 -10.54 -19.88 -8.39
CA LYS A 267 -12.00 -19.91 -8.34
C LYS A 267 -12.49 -21.30 -8.83
N VAL A 268 -13.29 -21.96 -8.01
CA VAL A 268 -13.94 -23.22 -8.32
C VAL A 268 -15.42 -23.07 -7.99
N GLN A 269 -16.27 -22.92 -9.00
CA GLN A 269 -17.69 -22.58 -8.82
C GLN A 269 -17.86 -21.30 -8.00
N ASP A 270 -18.49 -21.39 -6.83
CA ASP A 270 -18.76 -20.24 -5.95
C ASP A 270 -17.74 -20.08 -4.82
N LYS A 271 -16.67 -20.88 -4.82
CA LYS A 271 -15.63 -20.87 -3.78
C LYS A 271 -14.27 -20.51 -4.33
N ASN A 272 -13.42 -20.00 -3.44
CA ASN A 272 -12.04 -19.68 -3.73
C ASN A 272 -11.11 -20.55 -2.88
N TYR A 273 -9.99 -20.97 -3.48
CA TYR A 273 -9.01 -21.83 -2.83
C TYR A 273 -7.60 -21.29 -3.07
N GLU A 274 -6.79 -21.27 -2.02
CA GLU A 274 -5.34 -21.23 -2.19
C GLU A 274 -4.89 -22.63 -2.59
N VAL A 275 -4.23 -22.76 -3.75
CA VAL A 275 -3.82 -24.04 -4.30
C VAL A 275 -2.31 -24.09 -4.45
N ILE A 276 -1.71 -25.18 -3.97
CA ILE A 276 -0.29 -25.50 -4.22
C ILE A 276 -0.23 -26.78 -5.04
N LEU A 277 0.39 -26.69 -6.21
CA LEU A 277 0.69 -27.82 -7.06
C LEU A 277 2.18 -28.15 -7.02
N GLN A 278 2.51 -29.45 -7.00
CA GLN A 278 3.88 -29.96 -7.04
C GLN A 278 4.17 -30.54 -8.44
N LEU A 279 5.23 -30.09 -9.10
CA LEU A 279 5.70 -30.71 -10.33
C LEU A 279 6.27 -32.09 -10.01
N THR A 280 5.60 -33.15 -10.44
CA THR A 280 5.93 -34.54 -10.16
C THR A 280 6.52 -35.26 -11.37
N ASP A 281 6.16 -34.85 -12.57
CA ASP A 281 6.73 -35.33 -13.83
C ASP A 281 7.24 -34.15 -14.67
N PRO A 282 8.54 -33.81 -14.57
CA PRO A 282 9.12 -32.70 -15.32
C PRO A 282 9.15 -32.92 -16.84
N GLU A 283 9.24 -34.18 -17.31
CA GLU A 283 9.33 -34.50 -18.74
C GLU A 283 8.00 -34.24 -19.45
N ASN A 284 6.89 -34.56 -18.78
CA ASN A 284 5.55 -34.38 -19.31
C ASN A 284 4.85 -33.13 -18.74
N LEU A 285 5.54 -32.33 -17.90
CA LEU A 285 4.99 -31.16 -17.20
C LEU A 285 3.68 -31.45 -16.48
N ILE A 286 3.71 -32.53 -15.64
CA ILE A 286 2.55 -32.93 -14.83
C ILE A 286 2.75 -32.45 -13.40
N PHE A 287 1.73 -31.79 -12.87
CA PHE A 287 1.67 -31.33 -11.49
C PHE A 287 0.60 -32.12 -10.75
N THR A 288 0.85 -32.44 -9.49
CA THR A 288 -0.13 -33.03 -8.58
C THR A 288 -0.54 -32.03 -7.51
N LEU A 289 -1.76 -32.18 -7.00
CA LEU A 289 -2.26 -31.33 -5.92
C LEU A 289 -1.50 -31.64 -4.63
N LYS A 290 -0.83 -30.64 -4.07
CA LYS A 290 -0.18 -30.71 -2.76
C LYS A 290 -1.09 -30.21 -1.64
N SER A 291 -1.79 -29.10 -1.87
CA SER A 291 -2.79 -28.57 -0.94
C SER A 291 -3.82 -27.71 -1.68
N ALA A 292 -5.04 -27.71 -1.13
CA ALA A 292 -6.10 -26.78 -1.49
C ALA A 292 -6.80 -26.34 -0.20
N LEU A 293 -6.75 -25.05 0.12
CA LEU A 293 -7.34 -24.49 1.33
C LEU A 293 -8.35 -23.41 0.91
N GLU A 294 -9.56 -23.47 1.44
CA GLU A 294 -10.57 -22.44 1.18
C GLU A 294 -10.04 -21.08 1.66
N THR A 295 -10.19 -20.06 0.84
CA THR A 295 -9.65 -18.72 1.08
C THR A 295 -10.63 -17.63 0.67
N GLU A 296 -10.30 -16.39 0.96
CA GLU A 296 -11.07 -15.21 0.55
C GLU A 296 -10.93 -14.96 -0.94
N SER A 297 -11.81 -14.11 -1.50
CA SER A 297 -11.65 -13.59 -2.85
C SER A 297 -10.49 -12.60 -2.89
N ALA A 298 -9.75 -12.58 -4.00
CA ALA A 298 -8.76 -11.54 -4.25
C ALA A 298 -9.43 -10.18 -4.56
N ASN A 299 -8.69 -9.09 -4.33
CA ASN A 299 -9.10 -7.75 -4.71
C ASN A 299 -8.76 -7.41 -6.17
N TYR A 300 -8.37 -8.40 -6.99
CA TYR A 300 -8.05 -8.25 -8.40
C TYR A 300 -8.82 -9.25 -9.28
N VAL A 301 -8.89 -9.00 -10.59
CA VAL A 301 -9.80 -9.70 -11.51
C VAL A 301 -9.16 -10.95 -12.15
N ASP A 302 -7.86 -10.92 -12.43
CA ASP A 302 -7.10 -11.96 -13.16
C ASP A 302 -6.75 -13.17 -12.26
N THR A 303 -7.72 -13.67 -11.49
CA THR A 303 -7.54 -14.86 -10.65
C THR A 303 -7.59 -16.13 -11.47
N ALA A 304 -6.88 -17.19 -11.02
CA ALA A 304 -6.99 -18.50 -11.64
C ALA A 304 -8.40 -19.05 -11.49
N ASN A 305 -8.83 -19.87 -12.47
CA ASN A 305 -10.14 -20.49 -12.50
C ASN A 305 -10.03 -21.97 -12.88
N TYR A 306 -10.78 -22.81 -12.18
CA TYR A 306 -10.93 -24.23 -12.53
C TYR A 306 -12.37 -24.55 -12.85
N SER A 307 -12.61 -25.05 -14.07
CA SER A 307 -13.91 -25.50 -14.57
C SER A 307 -13.73 -26.61 -15.61
N ASP A 308 -14.59 -27.60 -15.57
CA ASP A 308 -14.69 -28.68 -16.56
C ASP A 308 -13.37 -29.40 -16.86
N GLY A 309 -12.56 -29.61 -15.84
CA GLY A 309 -11.26 -30.27 -15.96
C GLY A 309 -10.14 -29.36 -16.52
N LEU A 310 -10.39 -28.07 -16.69
CA LEU A 310 -9.43 -27.08 -17.13
C LEU A 310 -9.07 -26.13 -15.98
N LEU A 311 -7.78 -25.95 -15.70
CA LEU A 311 -7.24 -24.93 -14.82
C LEU A 311 -6.60 -23.85 -15.69
N SER A 312 -7.21 -22.67 -15.72
CA SER A 312 -6.72 -21.49 -16.42
C SER A 312 -6.12 -20.52 -15.45
N ILE A 313 -4.89 -20.06 -15.70
CA ILE A 313 -4.14 -19.10 -14.91
C ILE A 313 -3.84 -17.89 -15.81
N PRO A 314 -4.61 -16.82 -15.70
CA PRO A 314 -4.46 -15.63 -16.58
C PRO A 314 -3.15 -14.89 -16.39
N LEU A 315 -2.57 -14.97 -15.19
CA LEU A 315 -1.30 -14.36 -14.85
C LEU A 315 -0.49 -15.34 -13.98
N LEU A 316 0.69 -15.71 -14.44
CA LEU A 316 1.68 -16.48 -13.69
C LEU A 316 3.04 -15.79 -13.81
N LEU A 317 3.67 -15.54 -12.68
CA LEU A 317 5.04 -15.06 -12.61
C LEU A 317 5.99 -16.26 -12.55
N VAL A 318 6.92 -16.33 -13.53
CA VAL A 318 8.00 -17.32 -13.56
C VAL A 318 9.31 -16.55 -13.74
N ASN A 319 10.13 -16.50 -12.71
CA ASN A 319 11.25 -15.56 -12.61
C ASN A 319 10.73 -14.11 -12.81
N ASP A 320 11.21 -13.42 -13.85
CA ASP A 320 10.77 -12.04 -14.15
C ASP A 320 9.80 -11.95 -15.33
N ASP A 321 9.36 -13.11 -15.86
CA ASP A 321 8.44 -13.17 -16.99
C ASP A 321 7.01 -13.49 -16.54
N THR A 322 6.04 -12.95 -17.27
CA THR A 322 4.61 -13.14 -17.02
C THR A 322 3.95 -13.91 -18.15
N PHE A 323 3.15 -14.91 -17.77
CA PHE A 323 2.48 -15.83 -18.70
C PHE A 323 1.00 -15.98 -18.32
N SER A 324 0.18 -16.27 -19.33
CA SER A 324 -1.08 -16.99 -19.14
C SER A 324 -0.83 -18.47 -19.41
N ILE A 325 -1.35 -19.38 -18.58
CA ILE A 325 -1.08 -20.82 -18.66
C ILE A 325 -2.36 -21.60 -18.48
N GLU A 326 -2.45 -22.72 -19.19
CA GLU A 326 -3.55 -23.68 -19.03
C GLU A 326 -3.05 -25.08 -18.73
N PHE A 327 -3.75 -25.76 -17.82
CA PHE A 327 -3.55 -27.16 -17.48
C PHE A 327 -4.86 -27.94 -17.63
N LYS A 328 -4.75 -29.19 -18.08
CA LYS A 328 -5.86 -30.15 -18.11
C LYS A 328 -5.74 -31.15 -16.99
N LEU A 329 -6.84 -31.39 -16.30
CA LEU A 329 -6.94 -32.52 -15.35
C LEU A 329 -6.83 -33.83 -16.10
N ILE A 330 -5.98 -34.74 -15.61
CA ILE A 330 -5.78 -36.07 -16.13
C ILE A 330 -5.82 -37.09 -14.99
N GLU A 331 -6.20 -38.34 -15.29
CA GLU A 331 -6.02 -39.46 -14.40
C GLU A 331 -4.61 -40.06 -14.61
N LEU A 332 -3.93 -40.37 -13.52
CA LEU A 332 -2.59 -40.97 -13.51
C LEU A 332 -2.71 -42.50 -13.38
N LEU A 333 -1.61 -43.20 -13.69
CA LEU A 333 -1.60 -44.70 -13.70
C LEU A 333 -1.89 -45.32 -12.32
N ASP A 334 -1.67 -44.60 -11.26
CA ASP A 334 -1.96 -45.03 -9.88
C ASP A 334 -3.39 -44.69 -9.42
N GLY A 335 -4.21 -44.13 -10.32
CA GLY A 335 -5.58 -43.71 -10.05
C GLY A 335 -5.70 -42.34 -9.36
N THR A 336 -4.59 -41.64 -9.13
CA THR A 336 -4.61 -40.27 -8.66
C THR A 336 -4.84 -39.31 -9.82
N VAL A 337 -5.10 -38.03 -9.51
CA VAL A 337 -5.28 -36.98 -10.54
C VAL A 337 -4.10 -36.04 -10.60
N GLY A 338 -3.78 -35.59 -11.80
CA GLY A 338 -2.76 -34.61 -12.07
C GLY A 338 -3.24 -33.51 -13.00
N PHE A 339 -2.51 -32.41 -13.03
CA PHE A 339 -2.71 -31.29 -13.93
C PHE A 339 -1.59 -31.29 -14.96
N LYS A 340 -1.92 -31.68 -16.18
CA LYS A 340 -0.98 -31.70 -17.31
C LYS A 340 -1.01 -30.35 -18.02
N TYR A 341 0.17 -29.76 -18.19
CA TYR A 341 0.34 -28.55 -18.99
C TYR A 341 -0.21 -28.73 -20.42
N ILE A 342 -0.92 -27.74 -20.92
CA ILE A 342 -1.45 -27.70 -22.29
C ILE A 342 -0.72 -26.62 -23.11
N THR A 343 -0.81 -25.37 -22.66
CA THR A 343 -0.34 -24.21 -23.44
C THR A 343 -0.01 -23.03 -22.53
N HIS A 344 0.75 -22.12 -23.08
CA HIS A 344 0.98 -20.80 -22.46
C HIS A 344 1.04 -19.72 -23.56
N ALA A 345 0.84 -18.48 -23.13
CA ALA A 345 1.16 -17.28 -23.90
C ALA A 345 1.89 -16.28 -23.01
N THR A 346 2.85 -15.55 -23.56
CA THR A 346 3.46 -14.45 -22.85
C THR A 346 2.41 -13.37 -22.60
N LYS A 347 2.27 -12.94 -21.35
CA LYS A 347 1.36 -11.86 -20.97
C LYS A 347 2.17 -10.56 -20.84
N ASN A 348 1.95 -9.66 -21.79
CA ASN A 348 2.49 -8.30 -21.70
C ASN A 348 1.64 -7.51 -20.70
N LEU A 349 2.28 -6.90 -19.70
CA LEU A 349 1.63 -5.95 -18.82
C LEU A 349 1.70 -4.58 -19.51
N SER A 350 0.56 -3.92 -19.65
CA SER A 350 0.46 -2.57 -20.25
C SER A 350 0.11 -1.54 -19.21
N THR A 351 0.39 -0.29 -19.52
CA THR A 351 0.07 0.90 -18.72
C THR A 351 -1.15 1.62 -19.26
N ASP A 352 -2.14 0.87 -19.82
CA ASP A 352 -3.34 1.46 -20.42
C ASP A 352 -4.23 2.22 -19.42
#